data_2c37923a0bf8f6b95624b5c29922fe2e
#
_entry.id   2c37923a0bf8f6b95624b5c29922fe2e
#
_cell.length_a   1.000
_cell.length_b   1.000
_cell.length_c   1.000
_cell.angle_alpha   90.00
_cell.angle_beta   90.00
_cell.angle_gamma   90.00
#
_symmetry.space_group_name_H-M   'P 1'
#
loop_
_entity.id
_entity.type
_entity.pdbx_description
1 polymer ?
#
loop_
_entity_poly.entity_id
_entity_poly.type
_entity_poly.pdbx_seq_one_letter_code
_entity_poly.pdbx_strand_id
1 'polypeptide(L)'
;DLPNAKELNKYLFKHIKAWKKAKPKGEVKTNSGFGWHSPTDMNEKKIFDPLTSELFKMAEECNKDYGVAPKLGLGNMWANVSPTYSYNKTHTHPNSLWSGVYYVKVPKNSGKLFLEDPRPGPNTHMPRRLDNLPEQLWRVCAYEPVEGRMIFFPSWQPHGVDINMNTEKGEKNWRISV
;
A
#
# COMPACT_ATOMS: atom_id res chain seq x y z
N ASP A 1 5.77 -0.89 12.40
CA ASP A 1 6.89 -1.43 11.60
C ASP A 1 7.22 -2.83 12.13
N LEU A 2 7.44 -3.79 11.24
CA LEU A 2 7.74 -5.17 11.65
C LEU A 2 9.16 -5.30 12.25
N PRO A 3 9.34 -6.01 13.35
CA PRO A 3 10.66 -6.13 14.00
C PRO A 3 11.67 -6.92 13.17
N ASN A 4 11.23 -7.87 12.34
CA ASN A 4 12.08 -8.70 11.47
C ASN A 4 12.07 -8.24 10.00
N ALA A 5 11.70 -6.98 9.75
CA ALA A 5 11.49 -6.43 8.41
C ALA A 5 12.68 -6.63 7.46
N LYS A 6 13.90 -6.48 7.94
CA LYS A 6 15.10 -6.55 7.09
C LYS A 6 15.24 -7.92 6.40
N GLU A 7 15.10 -9.00 7.15
CA GLU A 7 15.22 -10.36 6.60
C GLU A 7 14.00 -10.70 5.74
N LEU A 8 12.80 -10.35 6.19
CA LEU A 8 11.59 -10.55 5.44
C LEU A 8 11.64 -9.79 4.10
N ASN A 9 12.06 -8.53 4.10
CA ASN A 9 12.15 -7.72 2.89
C ASN A 9 13.17 -8.26 1.89
N LYS A 10 14.32 -8.74 2.36
CA LYS A 10 15.32 -9.40 1.50
C LYS A 10 14.73 -10.65 0.83
N TYR A 11 14.01 -11.44 1.60
CA TYR A 11 13.32 -12.63 1.10
C TYR A 11 12.24 -12.26 0.07
N LEU A 12 11.33 -11.34 0.40
CA LEU A 12 10.24 -10.89 -0.48
C LEU A 12 10.79 -10.25 -1.76
N PHE A 13 11.80 -9.40 -1.66
CA PHE A 13 12.42 -8.76 -2.82
C PHE A 13 12.91 -9.81 -3.84
N LYS A 14 13.62 -10.85 -3.36
CA LYS A 14 14.10 -11.95 -4.20
C LYS A 14 12.96 -12.62 -4.97
N HIS A 15 11.89 -12.97 -4.26
CA HIS A 15 10.76 -13.71 -4.85
C HIS A 15 9.89 -12.83 -5.77
N ILE A 16 9.62 -11.59 -5.40
CA ILE A 16 8.87 -10.64 -6.24
C ILE A 16 9.65 -10.34 -7.53
N LYS A 17 10.96 -10.12 -7.44
CA LYS A 17 11.83 -9.92 -8.61
C LYS A 17 11.82 -11.13 -9.55
N ALA A 18 11.92 -12.35 -9.02
CA ALA A 18 11.82 -13.57 -9.79
C ALA A 18 10.46 -13.71 -10.48
N TRP A 19 9.38 -13.40 -9.77
CA TRP A 19 8.03 -13.44 -10.30
C TRP A 19 7.81 -12.41 -11.42
N LYS A 20 8.30 -11.17 -11.22
CA LYS A 20 8.29 -10.14 -12.26
C LYS A 20 9.06 -10.58 -13.52
N LYS A 21 10.22 -11.26 -13.36
CA LYS A 21 10.98 -11.80 -14.47
C LYS A 21 10.22 -12.89 -15.23
N ALA A 22 9.50 -13.77 -14.50
CA ALA A 22 8.71 -14.85 -15.09
C ALA A 22 7.44 -14.35 -15.78
N LYS A 23 6.82 -13.25 -15.26
CA LYS A 23 5.61 -12.62 -15.82
C LYS A 23 5.83 -11.12 -16.07
N PRO A 24 6.63 -10.73 -17.06
CA PRO A 24 7.07 -9.33 -17.22
C PRO A 24 5.94 -8.34 -17.57
N LYS A 25 4.86 -8.80 -18.19
CA LYS A 25 3.69 -7.97 -18.50
C LYS A 25 2.88 -7.64 -17.23
N GLY A 26 2.87 -8.55 -16.24
CA GLY A 26 2.00 -8.43 -15.07
C GLY A 26 0.52 -8.41 -15.43
N GLU A 27 -0.28 -7.82 -14.55
CA GLU A 27 -1.72 -7.60 -14.77
C GLU A 27 -2.01 -6.18 -15.28
N VAL A 28 -3.12 -6.04 -16.00
CA VAL A 28 -3.59 -4.72 -16.45
C VAL A 28 -4.04 -3.89 -15.27
N LYS A 29 -3.63 -2.64 -15.23
CA LYS A 29 -3.96 -1.70 -14.15
C LYS A 29 -4.91 -0.63 -14.65
N THR A 30 -5.94 -0.37 -13.89
CA THR A 30 -6.90 0.69 -14.18
C THR A 30 -6.64 1.98 -13.41
N ASN A 31 -6.02 1.88 -12.24
CA ASN A 31 -5.82 2.98 -11.29
C ASN A 31 -4.36 3.46 -11.16
N SER A 32 -3.40 2.84 -11.84
CA SER A 32 -2.00 3.25 -11.75
C SER A 32 -1.37 3.53 -13.11
N GLY A 33 -0.48 4.51 -13.15
CA GLY A 33 0.42 4.75 -14.27
C GLY A 33 1.75 4.06 -14.06
N PHE A 34 2.30 3.48 -15.10
CA PHE A 34 3.60 2.80 -15.14
C PHE A 34 3.79 1.68 -14.08
N GLY A 35 4.89 0.98 -14.16
CA GLY A 35 5.23 -0.06 -13.19
C GLY A 35 4.62 -1.42 -13.50
N TRP A 36 4.90 -2.38 -12.63
CA TRP A 36 4.47 -3.75 -12.73
C TRP A 36 3.57 -4.12 -11.56
N HIS A 37 2.49 -4.82 -11.85
CA HIS A 37 1.54 -5.37 -10.88
C HIS A 37 1.52 -6.89 -11.05
N SER A 38 1.71 -7.64 -9.99
CA SER A 38 1.59 -9.10 -10.06
C SER A 38 0.14 -9.53 -10.28
N PRO A 39 -0.12 -10.80 -10.64
CA PRO A 39 -1.41 -11.42 -10.37
C PRO A 39 -1.84 -11.26 -8.92
N THR A 40 -3.15 -11.26 -8.68
CA THR A 40 -3.74 -11.00 -7.35
C THR A 40 -3.79 -12.22 -6.43
N ASP A 41 -3.22 -13.34 -6.87
CA ASP A 41 -3.17 -14.64 -6.21
C ASP A 41 -1.91 -14.84 -5.32
N MET A 42 -1.29 -13.77 -4.87
CA MET A 42 -0.07 -13.83 -4.06
C MET A 42 -0.30 -14.56 -2.73
N ASN A 43 -1.47 -14.39 -2.13
CA ASN A 43 -1.89 -15.06 -0.90
C ASN A 43 -2.06 -16.59 -1.05
N GLU A 44 -2.18 -17.11 -2.26
CA GLU A 44 -2.29 -18.53 -2.52
C GLU A 44 -0.91 -19.23 -2.65
N LYS A 45 0.16 -18.45 -2.67
CA LYS A 45 1.53 -18.93 -2.87
C LYS A 45 2.25 -19.06 -1.52
N LYS A 46 2.50 -20.28 -1.08
CA LYS A 46 3.20 -20.59 0.18
C LYS A 46 4.50 -19.82 0.43
N ILE A 47 5.19 -19.42 -0.64
CA ILE A 47 6.41 -18.60 -0.53
C ILE A 47 6.16 -17.22 0.11
N PHE A 48 4.91 -16.76 0.17
CA PHE A 48 4.53 -15.49 0.78
C PHE A 48 3.84 -15.65 2.15
N ASP A 49 3.69 -16.88 2.66
CA ASP A 49 3.12 -17.15 3.99
C ASP A 49 3.77 -16.34 5.12
N PRO A 50 5.10 -16.08 5.12
CA PRO A 50 5.69 -15.24 6.16
C PRO A 50 5.09 -13.83 6.24
N LEU A 51 4.76 -13.21 5.10
CA LEU A 51 4.07 -11.92 5.07
C LEU A 51 2.58 -12.06 5.41
N THR A 52 1.92 -13.06 4.86
CA THR A 52 0.49 -13.34 5.11
C THR A 52 0.21 -13.51 6.61
N SER A 53 1.09 -14.19 7.33
CA SER A 53 0.97 -14.36 8.79
C SER A 53 1.02 -13.03 9.54
N GLU A 54 1.88 -12.10 9.13
CA GLU A 54 1.96 -10.77 9.75
C GLU A 54 0.74 -9.90 9.40
N LEU A 55 0.20 -10.04 8.18
CA LEU A 55 -1.04 -9.37 7.78
C LEU A 55 -2.23 -9.80 8.64
N PHE A 56 -2.38 -11.09 8.92
CA PHE A 56 -3.46 -11.58 9.79
C PHE A 56 -3.34 -11.06 11.23
N LYS A 57 -2.13 -11.02 11.80
CA LYS A 57 -1.91 -10.44 13.14
C LYS A 57 -2.35 -8.98 13.20
N MET A 58 -1.97 -8.18 12.21
CA MET A 58 -2.38 -6.77 12.13
C MET A 58 -3.89 -6.63 11.97
N ALA A 59 -4.50 -7.44 11.11
CA ALA A 59 -5.95 -7.41 10.89
C ALA A 59 -6.74 -7.80 12.15
N GLU A 60 -6.24 -8.75 12.94
CA GLU A 60 -6.85 -9.13 14.23
C GLU A 60 -6.78 -7.99 15.24
N GLU A 61 -5.66 -7.26 15.32
CA GLU A 61 -5.55 -6.08 16.19
C GLU A 61 -6.53 -4.97 15.75
N CYS A 62 -6.59 -4.66 14.45
CA CYS A 62 -7.56 -3.69 13.93
C CYS A 62 -9.01 -4.09 14.22
N ASN A 63 -9.34 -5.38 14.18
CA ASN A 63 -10.68 -5.87 14.50
C ASN A 63 -11.05 -5.66 15.97
N LYS A 64 -10.12 -5.84 16.89
CA LYS A 64 -10.34 -5.58 18.32
C LYS A 64 -10.71 -4.12 18.55
N ASP A 65 -9.98 -3.20 17.91
CA ASP A 65 -10.23 -1.76 18.03
C ASP A 65 -11.61 -1.36 17.46
N TYR A 66 -12.07 -2.07 16.43
CA TYR A 66 -13.37 -1.84 15.80
C TYR A 66 -14.54 -2.58 16.49
N GLY A 67 -14.26 -3.41 17.48
CA GLY A 67 -15.28 -4.23 18.13
C GLY A 67 -15.91 -5.26 17.18
N VAL A 68 -15.21 -5.65 16.13
CA VAL A 68 -15.68 -6.60 15.12
C VAL A 68 -15.03 -7.95 15.37
N ALA A 69 -15.82 -9.02 15.39
CA ALA A 69 -15.38 -10.38 15.65
C ALA A 69 -15.59 -11.37 14.48
N PRO A 70 -15.56 -11.00 13.19
CA PRO A 70 -15.64 -11.98 12.13
C PRO A 70 -14.33 -12.74 12.00
N LYS A 71 -14.44 -14.01 11.63
CA LYS A 71 -13.32 -14.76 11.12
C LYS A 71 -12.89 -14.13 9.79
N LEU A 72 -11.70 -13.52 9.76
CA LEU A 72 -11.19 -12.88 8.56
C LEU A 72 -10.62 -13.91 7.57
N GLY A 73 -10.85 -13.64 6.29
CA GLY A 73 -10.17 -14.25 5.17
C GLY A 73 -9.37 -13.22 4.39
N LEU A 74 -8.27 -13.62 3.78
CA LEU A 74 -7.51 -12.78 2.86
C LEU A 74 -8.06 -12.98 1.45
N GLY A 75 -8.81 -12.00 0.96
CA GLY A 75 -9.50 -12.07 -0.33
C GLY A 75 -8.52 -12.10 -1.52
N ASN A 76 -7.57 -11.18 -1.53
CA ASN A 76 -6.52 -11.11 -2.53
C ASN A 76 -5.29 -10.37 -2.00
N MET A 77 -4.15 -10.64 -2.62
CA MET A 77 -2.89 -9.97 -2.32
C MET A 77 -2.04 -9.89 -3.59
N TRP A 78 -1.32 -8.81 -3.79
CA TRP A 78 -0.45 -8.62 -4.94
C TRP A 78 0.75 -7.75 -4.62
N ALA A 79 1.80 -7.87 -5.44
CA ALA A 79 2.97 -7.02 -5.37
C ALA A 79 2.95 -5.94 -6.46
N ASN A 80 3.34 -4.72 -6.09
CA ASN A 80 3.61 -3.63 -7.00
C ASN A 80 5.10 -3.37 -7.08
N VAL A 81 5.65 -3.27 -8.29
CA VAL A 81 7.00 -2.75 -8.54
C VAL A 81 6.85 -1.45 -9.31
N SER A 82 7.09 -0.37 -8.63
CA SER A 82 6.82 1.00 -9.07
C SER A 82 8.14 1.76 -9.35
N PRO A 83 8.63 1.80 -10.60
CA PRO A 83 9.80 2.59 -10.99
C PRO A 83 9.48 4.09 -11.02
N THR A 84 10.44 4.90 -11.46
CA THR A 84 10.27 6.34 -11.66
C THR A 84 8.97 6.66 -12.41
N TYR A 85 8.26 7.70 -11.95
CA TYR A 85 6.97 8.19 -12.45
C TYR A 85 5.76 7.28 -12.23
N SER A 86 5.92 6.16 -11.53
CA SER A 86 4.76 5.35 -11.12
C SER A 86 3.98 6.02 -10.01
N TYR A 87 2.65 5.91 -10.08
CA TYR A 87 1.70 6.43 -9.10
C TYR A 87 0.45 5.54 -9.05
N ASN A 88 -0.38 5.74 -8.04
CA ASN A 88 -1.73 5.19 -8.01
C ASN A 88 -2.74 6.32 -7.83
N LYS A 89 -3.74 6.38 -8.72
CA LYS A 89 -4.87 7.32 -8.61
C LYS A 89 -5.68 6.98 -7.36
N THR A 90 -6.41 7.97 -6.85
CA THR A 90 -7.38 7.75 -5.77
C THR A 90 -8.40 6.69 -6.15
N HIS A 91 -8.60 5.72 -5.26
CA HIS A 91 -9.52 4.60 -5.42
C HIS A 91 -9.92 4.02 -4.05
N THR A 92 -10.85 3.07 -4.06
CA THR A 92 -11.28 2.27 -2.91
C THR A 92 -11.26 0.79 -3.27
N HIS A 93 -11.40 -0.10 -2.29
CA HIS A 93 -11.50 -1.54 -2.50
C HIS A 93 -12.87 -2.07 -2.06
N PRO A 94 -13.86 -2.13 -2.98
CA PRO A 94 -15.19 -2.66 -2.66
C PRO A 94 -15.14 -4.12 -2.20
N ASN A 95 -16.12 -4.50 -1.35
CA ASN A 95 -16.30 -5.87 -0.84
C ASN A 95 -15.21 -6.39 0.09
N SER A 96 -14.40 -5.50 0.65
CA SER A 96 -13.40 -5.82 1.67
C SER A 96 -13.64 -4.98 2.93
N LEU A 97 -13.34 -5.53 4.10
CA LEU A 97 -13.37 -4.79 5.37
C LEU A 97 -12.11 -3.93 5.51
N TRP A 98 -10.95 -4.56 5.36
CA TRP A 98 -9.64 -3.94 5.47
C TRP A 98 -8.89 -3.98 4.15
N SER A 99 -8.16 -2.92 3.91
CA SER A 99 -7.09 -2.82 2.92
C SER A 99 -5.80 -2.42 3.61
N GLY A 100 -4.67 -2.74 3.01
CA GLY A 100 -3.40 -2.38 3.59
C GLY A 100 -2.29 -2.34 2.56
N VAL A 101 -1.16 -1.80 2.99
CA VAL A 101 0.09 -1.79 2.23
C VAL A 101 1.24 -2.19 3.14
N TYR A 102 2.12 -3.04 2.63
CA TYR A 102 3.41 -3.37 3.24
C TYR A 102 4.55 -2.95 2.31
N TYR A 103 5.55 -2.27 2.86
CA TYR A 103 6.68 -1.76 2.08
C TYR A 103 7.89 -2.70 2.15
N VAL A 104 8.20 -3.32 1.02
CA VAL A 104 9.34 -4.23 0.86
C VAL A 104 10.62 -3.46 0.53
N LYS A 105 10.52 -2.42 -0.30
CA LYS A 105 11.65 -1.57 -0.71
C LYS A 105 11.18 -0.15 -0.96
N VAL A 106 11.92 0.82 -0.41
CA VAL A 106 11.58 2.23 -0.47
C VAL A 106 12.81 3.08 -0.82
N PRO A 107 13.02 3.44 -2.08
CA PRO A 107 14.03 4.44 -2.44
C PRO A 107 13.59 5.84 -2.02
N LYS A 108 14.53 6.76 -1.91
CA LYS A 108 14.25 8.17 -1.61
C LYS A 108 13.28 8.76 -2.64
N ASN A 109 12.40 9.66 -2.22
CA ASN A 109 11.44 10.36 -3.08
C ASN A 109 10.54 9.42 -3.89
N SER A 110 10.19 8.26 -3.35
CA SER A 110 9.41 7.26 -4.09
C SER A 110 7.88 7.42 -4.01
N GLY A 111 7.42 8.55 -3.44
CA GLY A 111 6.00 8.89 -3.32
C GLY A 111 5.35 8.34 -2.05
N LYS A 112 4.42 9.08 -1.48
CA LYS A 112 3.71 8.78 -0.24
C LYS A 112 2.39 8.08 -0.52
N LEU A 113 1.95 7.24 0.41
CA LEU A 113 0.54 6.87 0.50
C LEU A 113 -0.24 8.07 1.04
N PHE A 114 -1.35 8.42 0.42
CA PHE A 114 -2.27 9.40 0.96
C PHE A 114 -3.67 8.83 1.11
N LEU A 115 -4.35 9.25 2.18
CA LEU A 115 -5.75 8.97 2.47
C LEU A 115 -6.52 10.27 2.37
N GLU A 116 -7.65 10.29 1.64
CA GLU A 116 -8.48 11.49 1.46
C GLU A 116 -9.71 11.46 2.37
N ASP A 117 -10.12 12.62 2.88
CA ASP A 117 -11.39 12.73 3.59
C ASP A 117 -12.55 12.35 2.65
N PRO A 118 -13.31 11.29 2.95
CA PRO A 118 -14.39 10.82 2.08
C PRO A 118 -15.63 11.73 2.09
N ARG A 119 -15.70 12.70 3.00
CA ARG A 119 -16.86 13.59 3.14
C ARG A 119 -16.84 14.67 2.05
N PRO A 120 -17.88 14.79 1.22
CA PRO A 120 -17.90 15.78 0.14
C PRO A 120 -18.06 17.23 0.63
N GLY A 121 -18.82 17.44 1.70
CA GLY A 121 -19.13 18.78 2.21
C GLY A 121 -17.91 19.62 2.57
N PRO A 122 -16.96 19.12 3.39
CA PRO A 122 -15.75 19.85 3.73
C PRO A 122 -14.87 20.22 2.51
N ASN A 123 -15.02 19.52 1.40
CA ASN A 123 -14.25 19.77 0.18
C ASN A 123 -14.81 20.91 -0.67
N THR A 124 -16.08 21.26 -0.52
CA THR A 124 -16.76 22.27 -1.34
C THR A 124 -16.96 23.59 -0.63
N HIS A 125 -17.04 23.60 0.71
CA HIS A 125 -17.34 24.78 1.51
C HIS A 125 -16.29 25.03 2.59
N MET A 126 -15.03 25.13 2.17
CA MET A 126 -13.96 25.41 3.11
C MET A 126 -13.67 26.91 3.20
N PRO A 127 -13.88 27.56 4.36
CA PRO A 127 -13.33 28.87 4.61
C PRO A 127 -11.80 28.82 4.59
N ARG A 128 -11.16 29.97 4.40
CA ARG A 128 -9.71 30.07 4.53
C ARG A 128 -9.29 29.55 5.90
N ARG A 129 -8.39 28.60 5.92
CA ARG A 129 -7.94 27.93 7.14
C ARG A 129 -6.68 28.58 7.70
N LEU A 130 -6.49 28.40 9.00
CA LEU A 130 -5.23 28.74 9.68
C LEU A 130 -4.12 27.76 9.26
N ASP A 131 -2.86 28.16 9.35
CA ASP A 131 -1.72 27.36 8.94
C ASP A 131 -1.50 26.10 9.81
N ASN A 132 -2.00 26.12 11.07
CA ASN A 132 -1.86 25.02 12.04
C ASN A 132 -3.21 24.35 12.31
N LEU A 133 -3.73 23.62 11.34
CA LEU A 133 -4.96 22.85 11.53
C LEU A 133 -4.72 21.57 12.33
N PRO A 134 -5.61 21.23 13.29
CA PRO A 134 -5.64 19.91 13.87
C PRO A 134 -5.77 18.82 12.82
N GLU A 135 -5.10 17.67 13.01
CA GLU A 135 -5.09 16.57 12.05
C GLU A 135 -6.50 16.07 11.69
N GLN A 136 -7.44 16.11 12.63
CA GLN A 136 -8.84 15.73 12.44
C GLN A 136 -9.56 16.57 11.37
N LEU A 137 -9.00 17.71 11.03
CA LEU A 137 -9.54 18.62 10.02
C LEU A 137 -8.77 18.58 8.69
N TRP A 138 -7.80 17.70 8.56
CA TRP A 138 -7.07 17.53 7.32
C TRP A 138 -7.94 16.86 6.25
N ARG A 139 -7.81 17.34 5.03
CA ARG A 139 -8.44 16.73 3.87
C ARG A 139 -7.69 15.53 3.35
N VAL A 140 -6.40 15.54 3.53
CA VAL A 140 -5.47 14.50 3.06
C VAL A 140 -4.46 14.23 4.16
N CYS A 141 -4.34 12.97 4.55
CA CYS A 141 -3.27 12.50 5.41
C CYS A 141 -2.27 11.73 4.56
N ALA A 142 -1.01 12.17 4.55
CA ALA A 142 0.05 11.54 3.77
C ALA A 142 1.03 10.81 4.70
N TYR A 143 1.36 9.57 4.34
CA TYR A 143 2.22 8.68 5.10
C TYR A 143 3.51 8.39 4.32
N GLU A 144 4.65 8.70 4.94
CA GLU A 144 5.95 8.35 4.37
C GLU A 144 6.09 6.84 4.24
N PRO A 145 6.48 6.34 3.07
CA PRO A 145 6.82 4.94 2.92
C PRO A 145 8.11 4.64 3.68
N VAL A 146 8.09 3.56 4.45
CA VAL A 146 9.26 3.07 5.22
C VAL A 146 9.36 1.56 5.01
N GLU A 147 10.55 1.05 4.71
CA GLU A 147 10.77 -0.39 4.57
C GLU A 147 10.37 -1.12 5.86
N GLY A 148 9.55 -2.16 5.72
CA GLY A 148 9.02 -2.92 6.86
C GLY A 148 7.80 -2.33 7.53
N ARG A 149 7.33 -1.16 7.06
CA ARG A 149 6.08 -0.55 7.54
C ARG A 149 4.88 -1.23 6.89
N MET A 150 3.90 -1.53 7.74
CA MET A 150 2.57 -1.98 7.34
C MET A 150 1.56 -0.93 7.76
N ILE A 151 0.67 -0.54 6.85
CA ILE A 151 -0.41 0.42 7.11
C ILE A 151 -1.71 -0.25 6.71
N PHE A 152 -2.68 -0.29 7.63
CA PHE A 152 -4.04 -0.77 7.41
C PHE A 152 -5.02 0.38 7.49
N PHE A 153 -6.07 0.30 6.69
CA PHE A 153 -7.17 1.26 6.67
C PHE A 153 -8.46 0.57 6.21
N PRO A 154 -9.65 1.11 6.56
CA PRO A 154 -10.91 0.59 6.06
C PRO A 154 -10.95 0.63 4.53
N SER A 155 -11.43 -0.43 3.91
CA SER A 155 -11.41 -0.56 2.43
C SER A 155 -12.25 0.47 1.69
N TRP A 156 -13.20 1.10 2.37
CA TRP A 156 -14.01 2.21 1.84
C TRP A 156 -13.23 3.54 1.80
N GLN A 157 -12.08 3.64 2.48
CA GLN A 157 -11.28 4.85 2.58
C GLN A 157 -10.65 5.19 1.22
N PRO A 158 -10.96 6.36 0.60
CA PRO A 158 -10.29 6.78 -0.62
C PRO A 158 -8.80 7.01 -0.37
N HIS A 159 -7.98 6.41 -1.21
CA HIS A 159 -6.54 6.49 -1.07
C HIS A 159 -5.83 6.41 -2.43
N GLY A 160 -4.62 6.89 -2.45
CA GLY A 160 -3.76 6.83 -3.62
C GLY A 160 -2.29 6.85 -3.23
N VAL A 161 -1.41 6.87 -4.22
CA VAL A 161 0.04 6.93 -4.00
C VAL A 161 0.64 7.96 -4.93
N ASP A 162 1.40 8.89 -4.36
CA ASP A 162 2.11 9.93 -5.09
C ASP A 162 3.12 9.36 -6.08
N ILE A 163 3.50 10.20 -7.03
CA ILE A 163 4.47 9.85 -8.07
C ILE A 163 5.82 9.51 -7.45
N ASN A 164 6.41 8.40 -7.88
CA ASN A 164 7.80 8.07 -7.58
C ASN A 164 8.73 8.99 -8.37
N MET A 165 9.36 9.92 -7.68
CA MET A 165 10.30 10.91 -8.25
C MET A 165 11.77 10.49 -8.14
N ASN A 166 12.05 9.25 -7.74
CA ASN A 166 13.41 8.73 -7.70
C ASN A 166 13.94 8.50 -9.13
N THR A 167 15.06 9.11 -9.47
CA THR A 167 15.66 9.08 -10.82
C THR A 167 16.84 8.12 -10.96
N GLU A 168 17.14 7.33 -9.94
CA GLU A 168 18.17 6.30 -10.04
C GLU A 168 17.80 5.27 -11.13
N LYS A 169 18.82 4.57 -11.65
CA LYS A 169 18.61 3.61 -12.74
C LYS A 169 18.35 2.19 -12.24
N GLY A 170 17.53 1.47 -13.00
CA GLY A 170 17.24 0.06 -12.78
C GLY A 170 16.53 -0.22 -11.47
N GLU A 171 16.89 -1.28 -10.79
CA GLU A 171 16.22 -1.71 -9.55
C GLU A 171 16.36 -0.71 -8.39
N LYS A 172 17.31 0.22 -8.47
CA LYS A 172 17.53 1.21 -7.42
C LYS A 172 16.35 2.16 -7.24
N ASN A 173 15.62 2.48 -8.31
CA ASN A 173 14.44 3.35 -8.26
C ASN A 173 13.13 2.63 -7.96
N TRP A 174 13.13 1.31 -7.78
CA TRP A 174 11.89 0.56 -7.52
C TRP A 174 11.40 0.76 -6.09
N ARG A 175 10.24 1.40 -5.93
CA ARG A 175 9.42 1.20 -4.73
C ARG A 175 8.68 -0.12 -4.92
N ILE A 176 8.79 -1.01 -3.92
CA ILE A 176 8.10 -2.31 -3.93
C ILE A 176 7.20 -2.37 -2.73
N SER A 177 5.91 -2.60 -2.98
CA SER A 177 4.88 -2.77 -1.96
C SER A 177 3.99 -3.99 -2.26
N VAL A 178 3.43 -4.54 -1.22
CA VAL A 178 2.40 -5.59 -1.27
C VAL A 178 1.14 -5.05 -0.65
#